data_d8037faf6fc5e6cc602f4b2a0aa3d80c
#
_entry.id   d8037faf6fc5e6cc602f4b2a0aa3d80c
#
_cell.length_a   1.000
_cell.length_b   1.000
_cell.length_c   1.000
_cell.angle_alpha   90.00
_cell.angle_beta   90.00
_cell.angle_gamma   90.00
#
_symmetry.space_group_name_H-M   'P 1'
#
loop_
_entity.id
_entity.type
_entity.pdbx_description
1 polymer ?
#
loop_
_entity_poly.entity_id
_entity_poly.type
_entity_poly.pdbx_seq_one_letter_code
_entity_poly.pdbx_strand_id
1 'polypeptide(L)'
;MHVLSPSPGDCIFIPACTIHALGAGLVVAEIQQASDCTFRLYDWDRVDASGSSRPLHIEQALEVIDYDRGPVDPIRTESIGADRIETLVQCDKFRLMRLSKPESYELDLSTCNVIAVPQGTATLETAHGQIELGMGDSA
;
A
#
# COMPACT_ATOMS: atom_id res chain seq x y z
N MET A 1 21.63 1.59 -7.28
CA MET A 1 20.37 0.99 -6.79
C MET A 1 20.16 1.51 -5.37
N HIS A 2 18.98 2.04 -5.08
CA HIS A 2 18.59 2.47 -3.74
C HIS A 2 17.94 1.29 -3.00
N VAL A 3 18.35 1.04 -1.77
CA VAL A 3 17.81 -0.06 -0.94
C VAL A 3 17.30 0.53 0.35
N LEU A 4 16.06 0.20 0.68
CA LEU A 4 15.41 0.56 1.94
C LEU A 4 15.33 -0.66 2.86
N SER A 5 15.53 -0.42 4.15
CA SER A 5 15.25 -1.39 5.21
C SER A 5 14.05 -0.86 6.02
N PRO A 6 12.83 -1.21 5.63
CA PRO A 6 11.64 -0.67 6.28
C PRO A 6 11.47 -1.24 7.68
N SER A 7 10.87 -0.44 8.54
CA SER A 7 10.42 -0.81 9.88
C SER A 7 8.91 -1.08 9.88
N PRO A 8 8.39 -1.88 10.81
CA PRO A 8 6.95 -2.04 10.96
C PRO A 8 6.23 -0.68 11.11
N GLY A 9 5.21 -0.46 10.30
CA GLY A 9 4.45 0.79 10.28
C GLY A 9 4.96 1.85 9.29
N ASP A 10 6.08 1.62 8.62
CA ASP A 10 6.51 2.48 7.53
C ASP A 10 5.51 2.43 6.36
N CYS A 11 5.28 3.57 5.75
CA CYS A 11 4.53 3.70 4.51
C CYS A 11 5.47 4.20 3.41
N ILE A 12 5.43 3.56 2.26
CA ILE A 12 6.23 3.95 1.11
C ILE A 12 5.29 4.17 -0.06
N PHE A 13 5.22 5.40 -0.56
CA PHE A 13 4.45 5.71 -1.76
C PHE A 13 5.34 5.52 -2.98
N ILE A 14 4.93 4.62 -3.87
CA ILE A 14 5.62 4.34 -5.13
C ILE A 14 4.76 4.88 -6.26
N PRO A 15 5.10 6.04 -6.83
CA PRO A 15 4.39 6.56 -7.99
C PRO A 15 4.52 5.62 -9.19
N ALA A 16 3.54 5.66 -10.09
CA ALA A 16 3.63 4.93 -11.36
C ALA A 16 4.95 5.22 -12.10
N CYS A 17 5.41 4.30 -12.92
CA CYS A 17 6.65 4.39 -13.68
C CYS A 17 7.94 4.35 -12.84
N THR A 18 7.85 3.99 -11.55
CA THR A 18 9.00 3.80 -10.66
C THR A 18 9.39 2.32 -10.64
N ILE A 19 10.65 2.02 -10.97
CA ILE A 19 11.19 0.66 -10.82
C ILE A 19 11.33 0.34 -9.35
N HIS A 20 10.71 -0.76 -8.92
CA HIS A 20 10.82 -1.22 -7.55
C HIS A 20 10.73 -2.75 -7.45
N ALA A 21 11.19 -3.28 -6.34
CA ALA A 21 11.02 -4.68 -5.97
C ALA A 21 10.92 -4.82 -4.46
N LEU A 22 10.18 -5.82 -4.01
CA LEU A 22 10.06 -6.18 -2.60
C LEU A 22 11.02 -7.33 -2.30
N GLY A 23 11.83 -7.15 -1.26
CA GLY A 23 12.73 -8.19 -0.74
C GLY A 23 11.99 -9.23 0.10
N ALA A 24 12.71 -10.25 0.51
CA ALA A 24 12.18 -11.29 1.39
C ALA A 24 11.98 -10.80 2.83
N GLY A 25 11.09 -11.46 3.58
CA GLY A 25 10.88 -11.22 5.00
C GLY A 25 9.97 -10.04 5.34
N LEU A 26 9.25 -9.50 4.35
CA LEU A 26 8.30 -8.40 4.53
C LEU A 26 6.87 -8.91 4.46
N VAL A 27 6.02 -8.37 5.33
CA VAL A 27 4.55 -8.43 5.20
C VAL A 27 4.09 -7.02 4.84
N VAL A 28 3.38 -6.90 3.74
CA VAL A 28 3.02 -5.61 3.15
C VAL A 28 1.51 -5.56 2.92
N ALA A 29 0.88 -4.47 3.34
CA ALA A 29 -0.44 -4.10 2.86
C ALA A 29 -0.25 -3.17 1.66
N GLU A 30 -0.62 -3.64 0.47
CA GLU A 30 -0.47 -2.89 -0.77
C GLU A 30 -1.82 -2.31 -1.19
N ILE A 31 -1.87 -0.99 -1.31
CA ILE A 31 -3.01 -0.24 -1.81
C ILE A 31 -2.60 0.41 -3.12
N GLN A 32 -3.32 0.12 -4.20
CA GLN A 32 -3.03 0.68 -5.51
C GLN A 32 -4.31 1.16 -6.19
N GLN A 33 -4.16 2.01 -7.19
CA GLN A 33 -5.26 2.35 -8.07
C GLN A 33 -5.74 1.10 -8.83
N ALA A 34 -7.00 1.06 -9.22
CA ALA A 34 -7.56 -0.03 -10.03
C ALA A 34 -6.91 -0.03 -11.42
N SER A 35 -5.86 -0.83 -11.58
CA SER A 35 -5.13 -1.02 -12.84
C SER A 35 -4.53 -2.42 -12.86
N ASP A 36 -4.62 -3.10 -13.99
CA ASP A 36 -3.98 -4.40 -14.25
C ASP A 36 -2.67 -4.28 -15.02
N CYS A 37 -2.23 -3.04 -15.31
CA CYS A 37 -1.03 -2.78 -16.08
C CYS A 37 0.22 -2.90 -15.20
N THR A 38 0.88 -4.05 -15.30
CA THR A 38 2.15 -4.32 -14.63
C THR A 38 3.21 -4.74 -15.65
N PHE A 39 4.28 -3.97 -15.75
CA PHE A 39 5.43 -4.34 -16.57
C PHE A 39 6.51 -4.98 -15.72
N ARG A 40 6.76 -6.28 -15.97
CA ARG A 40 7.72 -7.07 -15.21
C ARG A 40 9.08 -7.04 -15.88
N LEU A 41 10.07 -6.44 -15.19
CA LEU A 41 11.45 -6.38 -15.65
C LEU A 41 12.24 -7.63 -15.26
N TYR A 42 11.94 -8.20 -14.10
CA TYR A 42 12.61 -9.38 -13.55
C TYR A 42 11.65 -10.16 -12.65
N ASP A 43 11.78 -11.47 -12.59
CA ASP A 43 10.90 -12.34 -11.79
C ASP A 43 11.64 -13.38 -10.94
N TRP A 44 12.89 -13.12 -10.59
CA TRP A 44 13.69 -13.99 -9.71
C TRP A 44 13.77 -15.44 -10.21
N ASP A 45 13.76 -15.64 -11.53
CA ASP A 45 13.76 -16.94 -12.19
C ASP A 45 12.66 -17.90 -11.68
N ARG A 46 11.54 -17.33 -11.21
CA ARG A 46 10.40 -18.11 -10.74
C ARG A 46 9.73 -18.85 -11.89
N VAL A 47 9.35 -20.09 -11.60
CA VAL A 47 8.53 -20.90 -12.48
C VAL A 47 7.28 -21.37 -11.74
N ASP A 48 6.22 -21.62 -12.47
CA ASP A 48 5.00 -22.21 -11.95
C ASP A 48 5.13 -23.72 -11.78
N ALA A 49 4.05 -24.40 -11.36
CA ALA A 49 4.02 -25.84 -11.18
C ALA A 49 4.26 -26.63 -12.47
N SER A 50 4.10 -26.01 -13.64
CA SER A 50 4.40 -26.61 -14.95
C SER A 50 5.84 -26.39 -15.41
N GLY A 51 6.65 -25.62 -14.67
CA GLY A 51 8.00 -25.25 -15.02
C GLY A 51 8.07 -24.04 -15.94
N SER A 52 6.96 -23.32 -16.16
CA SER A 52 6.89 -22.16 -17.03
C SER A 52 7.16 -20.87 -16.26
N SER A 53 8.03 -20.00 -16.81
CA SER A 53 8.26 -18.67 -16.26
C SER A 53 7.19 -17.67 -16.73
N ARG A 54 6.93 -16.65 -15.92
CA ARG A 54 6.05 -15.56 -16.32
C ARG A 54 6.75 -14.67 -17.36
N PRO A 55 6.00 -14.11 -18.33
CA PRO A 55 6.59 -13.24 -19.33
C PRO A 55 7.18 -11.98 -18.71
N LEU A 56 8.31 -11.53 -19.24
CA LEU A 56 8.89 -10.23 -18.95
C LEU A 56 8.42 -9.21 -19.99
N HIS A 57 8.35 -7.94 -19.59
CA HIS A 57 7.85 -6.82 -20.39
C HIS A 57 8.94 -5.73 -20.49
N ILE A 58 10.15 -6.11 -20.86
CA ILE A 58 11.33 -5.24 -20.77
C ILE A 58 11.17 -4.02 -21.67
N GLU A 59 10.81 -4.21 -22.94
CA GLU A 59 10.66 -3.10 -23.89
C GLU A 59 9.60 -2.11 -23.46
N GLN A 60 8.41 -2.60 -23.10
CA GLN A 60 7.31 -1.76 -22.63
C GLN A 60 7.66 -1.02 -21.31
N ALA A 61 8.39 -1.68 -20.43
CA ALA A 61 8.84 -1.05 -19.19
C ALA A 61 9.82 0.10 -19.46
N LEU A 62 10.79 -0.11 -20.38
CA LEU A 62 11.76 0.92 -20.73
C LEU A 62 11.14 2.16 -21.38
N GLU A 63 9.99 2.03 -22.04
CA GLU A 63 9.25 3.15 -22.64
C GLU A 63 8.53 4.02 -21.60
N VAL A 64 8.17 3.45 -20.45
CA VAL A 64 7.35 4.15 -19.43
C VAL A 64 8.10 4.51 -18.17
N ILE A 65 9.32 4.02 -17.97
CA ILE A 65 10.12 4.33 -16.78
C ILE A 65 10.38 5.83 -16.69
N ASP A 66 10.18 6.37 -15.52
CA ASP A 66 10.62 7.74 -15.18
C ASP A 66 12.09 7.70 -14.76
N TYR A 67 12.99 8.00 -15.71
CA TYR A 67 14.44 7.95 -15.49
C TYR A 67 14.96 9.10 -14.64
N ASP A 68 14.18 10.19 -14.52
CA ASP A 68 14.55 11.37 -13.73
C ASP A 68 14.10 11.26 -12.27
N ARG A 69 13.31 10.23 -11.96
CA ARG A 69 12.83 10.00 -10.61
C ARG A 69 13.95 9.53 -9.70
N GLY A 70 14.14 10.30 -8.64
CA GLY A 70 15.04 9.92 -7.56
C GLY A 70 14.53 8.74 -6.73
N PRO A 71 15.30 8.33 -5.72
CA PRO A 71 14.86 7.31 -4.77
C PRO A 71 13.59 7.74 -4.04
N VAL A 72 12.76 6.77 -3.65
CA VAL A 72 11.63 6.99 -2.75
C VAL A 72 12.05 6.68 -1.33
N ASP A 73 11.53 7.45 -0.39
CA ASP A 73 11.79 7.29 1.04
C ASP A 73 10.49 6.95 1.79
N PRO A 74 10.58 6.32 2.96
CA PRO A 74 9.44 6.13 3.83
C PRO A 74 8.80 7.47 4.21
N ILE A 75 7.49 7.52 4.15
CA ILE A 75 6.72 8.68 4.57
C ILE A 75 6.83 8.79 6.09
N ARG A 76 7.33 9.92 6.54
CA ARG A 76 7.42 10.25 7.97
C ARG A 76 6.38 11.32 8.27
N THR A 77 5.38 10.93 9.06
CA THR A 77 4.38 11.87 9.54
C THR A 77 4.77 12.37 10.92
N GLU A 78 4.64 13.67 11.15
CA GLU A 78 4.75 14.20 12.50
C GLU A 78 3.49 13.81 13.27
N SER A 79 3.67 13.03 14.33
CA SER A 79 2.57 12.60 15.18
C SER A 79 2.01 13.79 15.97
N ILE A 80 0.81 14.23 15.64
CA ILE A 80 0.13 15.31 16.35
C ILE A 80 -0.96 14.69 17.26
N GLY A 81 -0.71 14.72 18.57
CA GLY A 81 -1.71 14.37 19.60
C GLY A 81 -1.76 12.90 20.01
N ALA A 82 -2.64 12.60 20.98
CA ALA A 82 -2.86 11.27 21.56
C ALA A 82 -3.66 10.38 20.57
N ASP A 83 -4.60 10.96 19.85
CA ASP A 83 -5.39 10.31 18.80
C ASP A 83 -4.69 10.53 17.46
N ARG A 84 -4.03 9.49 17.00
CA ARG A 84 -3.22 9.58 15.79
C ARG A 84 -4.07 9.27 14.56
N ILE A 85 -4.49 10.33 13.88
CA ILE A 85 -5.08 10.25 12.55
C ILE A 85 -4.07 10.91 11.60
N GLU A 86 -3.48 10.12 10.73
CA GLU A 86 -2.38 10.57 9.85
C GLU A 86 -2.79 10.34 8.40
N THR A 87 -2.66 11.36 7.55
CA THR A 87 -2.71 11.17 6.10
C THR A 87 -1.33 10.74 5.63
N LEU A 88 -1.21 9.48 5.22
CA LEU A 88 0.04 8.91 4.73
C LEU A 88 0.26 9.23 3.26
N VAL A 89 -0.79 9.12 2.43
CA VAL A 89 -0.73 9.41 0.99
C VAL A 89 -1.95 10.21 0.59
N GLN A 90 -1.75 11.21 -0.22
CA GLN A 90 -2.80 11.96 -0.90
C GLN A 90 -2.41 12.12 -2.36
N CYS A 91 -3.14 11.50 -3.26
CA CYS A 91 -2.96 11.63 -4.70
C CYS A 91 -4.31 11.77 -5.42
N ASP A 92 -4.30 11.88 -6.73
CA ASP A 92 -5.51 12.03 -7.55
C ASP A 92 -6.36 10.74 -7.63
N LYS A 93 -5.85 9.61 -7.16
CA LYS A 93 -6.52 8.31 -7.21
C LYS A 93 -7.10 7.87 -5.86
N PHE A 94 -6.40 8.16 -4.77
CA PHE A 94 -6.85 7.77 -3.42
C PHE A 94 -6.20 8.63 -2.34
N ARG A 95 -6.79 8.55 -1.16
CA ARG A 95 -6.19 9.02 0.09
C ARG A 95 -6.00 7.82 1.01
N LEU A 96 -4.77 7.62 1.48
CA LEU A 96 -4.43 6.61 2.47
C LEU A 96 -4.25 7.29 3.82
N MET A 97 -4.98 6.80 4.81
CA MET A 97 -4.91 7.30 6.18
C MET A 97 -4.54 6.17 7.12
N ARG A 98 -3.84 6.50 8.19
CA ARG A 98 -3.60 5.61 9.32
C ARG A 98 -4.28 6.15 10.55
N LEU A 99 -5.06 5.28 11.19
CA LEU A 99 -5.71 5.57 12.46
C LEU A 99 -5.04 4.72 13.55
N SER A 100 -4.47 5.36 14.56
CA SER A 100 -3.80 4.70 15.66
C SER A 100 -4.49 5.10 16.96
N LYS A 101 -5.32 4.19 17.50
CA LYS A 101 -6.03 4.34 18.76
C LYS A 101 -6.95 5.58 18.87
N PRO A 102 -7.68 6.02 17.84
CA PRO A 102 -8.73 6.99 18.05
C PRO A 102 -9.85 6.37 18.89
N GLU A 103 -10.54 7.16 19.72
CA GLU A 103 -11.76 6.69 20.37
C GLU A 103 -12.85 6.39 19.35
N SER A 104 -12.97 7.24 18.32
CA SER A 104 -13.84 7.03 17.18
C SER A 104 -13.32 7.82 15.97
N TYR A 105 -13.76 7.42 14.78
CA TYR A 105 -13.52 8.15 13.54
C TYR A 105 -14.75 8.04 12.63
N GLU A 106 -15.25 9.16 12.20
CA GLU A 106 -16.41 9.22 11.30
C GLU A 106 -15.94 9.17 9.84
N LEU A 107 -16.45 8.20 9.08
CA LEU A 107 -16.12 8.03 7.68
C LEU A 107 -16.94 8.97 6.78
N ASP A 108 -16.29 9.55 5.79
CA ASP A 108 -16.98 10.27 4.71
C ASP A 108 -17.61 9.26 3.74
N LEU A 109 -18.91 9.08 3.86
CA LEU A 109 -19.69 8.15 3.03
C LEU A 109 -19.98 8.69 1.62
N SER A 110 -19.54 9.88 1.25
CA SER A 110 -19.64 10.39 -0.10
C SER A 110 -18.65 9.71 -1.07
N THR A 111 -17.67 8.98 -0.54
CA THR A 111 -16.64 8.25 -1.29
C THR A 111 -16.63 6.77 -0.90
N CYS A 112 -16.02 5.94 -1.72
CA CYS A 112 -15.72 4.56 -1.36
C CYS A 112 -14.63 4.55 -0.29
N ASN A 113 -14.89 3.89 0.83
CA ASN A 113 -13.93 3.66 1.90
C ASN A 113 -13.57 2.18 1.93
N VAL A 114 -12.29 1.88 2.08
CA VAL A 114 -11.78 0.53 2.35
C VAL A 114 -11.02 0.59 3.67
N ILE A 115 -11.43 -0.24 4.60
CA ILE A 115 -10.81 -0.34 5.92
C ILE A 115 -10.00 -1.62 5.96
N ALA A 116 -8.76 -1.54 6.42
CA ALA A 116 -7.93 -2.70 6.70
C ALA A 116 -7.35 -2.59 8.11
N VAL A 117 -7.28 -3.70 8.82
CA VAL A 117 -6.74 -3.76 10.19
C VAL A 117 -5.41 -4.50 10.17
N PRO A 118 -4.28 -3.81 9.97
CA PRO A 118 -2.96 -4.44 9.99
C PRO A 118 -2.49 -4.83 11.39
N GLN A 119 -3.07 -4.23 12.43
CA GLN A 119 -2.71 -4.51 13.82
C GLN A 119 -3.86 -4.14 14.77
N GLY A 120 -4.12 -4.98 15.77
CA GLY A 120 -5.15 -4.75 16.77
C GLY A 120 -6.54 -5.14 16.29
N THR A 121 -7.54 -4.39 16.71
CA THR A 121 -8.95 -4.58 16.37
C THR A 121 -9.62 -3.24 16.10
N ALA A 122 -10.70 -3.26 15.33
CA ALA A 122 -11.57 -2.11 15.10
C ALA A 122 -13.03 -2.56 15.10
N THR A 123 -13.93 -1.68 15.50
CA THR A 123 -15.38 -1.89 15.38
C THR A 123 -15.92 -0.90 14.37
N LEU A 124 -16.56 -1.39 13.33
CA LEU A 124 -17.26 -0.58 12.35
C LEU A 124 -18.75 -0.52 12.73
N GLU A 125 -19.23 0.68 13.03
CA GLU A 125 -20.63 0.92 13.40
C GLU A 125 -21.39 1.54 12.22
N THR A 126 -22.59 1.06 11.99
CA THR A 126 -23.52 1.58 10.98
C THR A 126 -24.92 1.70 11.57
N ALA A 127 -25.83 2.36 10.87
CA ALA A 127 -27.25 2.43 11.24
C ALA A 127 -27.93 1.04 11.33
N HIS A 128 -27.33 -0.01 10.77
CA HIS A 128 -27.89 -1.36 10.69
C HIS A 128 -27.21 -2.36 11.60
N GLY A 129 -26.19 -1.96 12.35
CA GLY A 129 -25.45 -2.81 13.27
C GLY A 129 -23.96 -2.50 13.30
N GLN A 130 -23.21 -3.38 13.95
CA GLN A 130 -21.77 -3.25 14.10
C GLN A 130 -21.07 -4.53 13.60
N ILE A 131 -19.83 -4.36 13.15
CA ILE A 131 -18.93 -5.43 12.72
C ILE A 131 -17.63 -5.25 13.46
N GLU A 132 -17.12 -6.31 14.07
CA GLU A 132 -15.78 -6.34 14.64
C GLU A 132 -14.80 -6.85 13.61
N LEU A 133 -13.69 -6.14 13.45
CA LEU A 133 -12.59 -6.45 12.55
C LEU A 133 -11.33 -6.75 13.38
N GLY A 134 -10.71 -7.87 13.14
CA GLY A 134 -9.43 -8.27 13.72
C GLY A 134 -8.26 -8.02 12.77
N MET A 135 -7.06 -8.31 13.27
CA MET A 135 -5.84 -8.21 12.45
C MET A 135 -5.93 -9.09 11.19
N GLY A 136 -5.74 -8.48 10.03
CA GLY A 136 -5.83 -9.11 8.71
C GLY A 136 -7.19 -8.96 8.04
N ASP A 137 -8.20 -8.49 8.74
CA ASP A 137 -9.52 -8.25 8.17
C ASP A 137 -9.56 -6.95 7.38
N SER A 138 -10.51 -6.89 6.43
CA SER A 138 -10.85 -5.69 5.67
C SER A 138 -12.35 -5.58 5.42
N ALA A 139 -12.85 -4.37 5.26
CA ALA A 139 -14.24 -4.04 5.00
C ALA A 139 -14.36 -2.87 4.01
#